data_5f5eab67fc9b73a22df8feba1593f66d
#
_entry.id   5f5eab67fc9b73a22df8feba1593f66d
#
_cell.length_a   1.000
_cell.length_b   1.000
_cell.length_c   1.000
_cell.angle_alpha   90.00
_cell.angle_beta   90.00
_cell.angle_gamma   90.00
#
_symmetry.space_group_name_H-M   'P 1'
#
loop_
_entity.id
_entity.type
_entity.pdbx_description
1 polymer ?
#
loop_
_entity_poly.entity_id
_entity_poly.type
_entity_poly.pdbx_seq_one_letter_code
_entity_poly.pdbx_strand_id
1 'polypeptide(L)'
;MNISLKSKHALVGGSSKGLGNAVAKQLALSGAKVTLVARSNDLLENTISELNKLTDCNHEYIICDYNDHEEYAKIMGDYLENNTIDILVNNTQGPKAGDVNSLSIEDYQNAFDLLFKNIVFTTMLALEKMKKNKWGRIITVSYTHLRAHET
;
A
#
# COMPACT_ATOMS: atom_id res chain seq x y z
N MET A 1 10.50 -17.20 -15.05
CA MET A 1 11.16 -15.90 -15.28
C MET A 1 11.70 -15.44 -13.94
N ASN A 2 13.02 -15.26 -13.81
CA ASN A 2 13.61 -14.79 -12.56
C ASN A 2 13.75 -13.27 -12.62
N ILE A 3 12.94 -12.57 -11.83
CA ILE A 3 13.03 -11.11 -11.67
C ILE A 3 13.88 -10.84 -10.44
N SER A 4 14.95 -10.07 -10.59
CA SER A 4 15.76 -9.60 -9.45
C SER A 4 15.40 -8.15 -9.14
N LEU A 5 15.03 -7.90 -7.88
CA LEU A 5 14.73 -6.57 -7.33
C LEU A 5 15.77 -6.13 -6.31
N LYS A 6 16.99 -6.67 -6.41
CA LYS A 6 18.11 -6.25 -5.54
C LYS A 6 18.31 -4.74 -5.62
N SER A 7 18.56 -4.11 -4.47
CA SER A 7 18.71 -2.67 -4.31
C SER A 7 17.45 -1.84 -4.65
N LYS A 8 16.28 -2.47 -4.77
CA LYS A 8 15.00 -1.79 -4.92
C LYS A 8 14.26 -1.72 -3.60
N HIS A 9 13.53 -0.62 -3.40
CA HIS A 9 12.73 -0.38 -2.23
C HIS A 9 11.25 -0.33 -2.62
N ALA A 10 10.45 -1.20 -2.04
CA ALA A 10 9.02 -1.29 -2.29
C ALA A 10 8.21 -0.79 -1.08
N LEU A 11 7.23 0.07 -1.32
CA LEU A 11 6.21 0.47 -0.37
C LEU A 11 4.90 -0.24 -0.71
N VAL A 12 4.37 -1.01 0.23
CA VAL A 12 3.18 -1.85 0.01
C VAL A 12 2.06 -1.48 0.97
N GLY A 13 1.00 -0.91 0.45
CA GLY A 13 -0.20 -0.57 1.22
C GLY A 13 -1.05 -1.80 1.55
N GLY A 14 -1.84 -1.73 2.64
CA GLY A 14 -2.74 -2.79 3.08
C GLY A 14 -2.05 -4.15 3.27
N SER A 15 -0.82 -4.13 3.77
CA SER A 15 0.10 -5.27 3.70
C SER A 15 0.13 -6.17 4.94
N SER A 16 -0.74 -5.94 5.92
CA SER A 16 -0.82 -6.79 7.13
C SER A 16 -1.41 -8.18 6.87
N LYS A 17 -2.21 -8.35 5.81
CA LYS A 17 -2.85 -9.61 5.43
C LYS A 17 -3.29 -9.63 3.97
N GLY A 18 -3.77 -10.79 3.51
CA GLY A 18 -4.38 -10.93 2.17
C GLY A 18 -3.43 -10.61 1.04
N LEU A 19 -3.93 -9.92 0.01
CA LEU A 19 -3.19 -9.63 -1.22
C LEU A 19 -1.95 -8.78 -0.97
N GLY A 20 -2.06 -7.70 -0.17
CA GLY A 20 -0.92 -6.84 0.14
C GLY A 20 0.22 -7.59 0.83
N ASN A 21 -0.10 -8.48 1.77
CA ASN A 21 0.89 -9.35 2.44
C ASN A 21 1.56 -10.31 1.44
N ALA A 22 0.78 -10.95 0.57
CA ALA A 22 1.31 -11.86 -0.44
C ALA A 22 2.24 -11.14 -1.43
N VAL A 23 1.86 -9.94 -1.87
CA VAL A 23 2.68 -9.08 -2.75
C VAL A 23 3.99 -8.69 -2.03
N ALA A 24 3.91 -8.25 -0.76
CA ALA A 24 5.08 -7.87 0.02
C ALA A 24 6.07 -9.03 0.14
N LYS A 25 5.60 -10.25 0.45
CA LYS A 25 6.42 -11.46 0.51
C LYS A 25 7.11 -11.75 -0.82
N GLN A 26 6.37 -11.65 -1.93
CA GLN A 26 6.93 -11.93 -3.25
C GLN A 26 7.98 -10.90 -3.67
N LEU A 27 7.78 -9.62 -3.35
CA LEU A 27 8.76 -8.56 -3.60
C LEU A 27 10.04 -8.77 -2.77
N ALA A 28 9.89 -9.14 -1.49
CA ALA A 28 11.00 -9.48 -0.61
C ALA A 28 11.80 -10.67 -1.15
N LEU A 29 11.13 -11.77 -1.52
CA LEU A 29 11.77 -12.96 -2.12
C LEU A 29 12.49 -12.64 -3.44
N SER A 30 12.05 -11.61 -4.16
CA SER A 30 12.74 -11.10 -5.36
C SER A 30 13.94 -10.20 -5.04
N GLY A 31 14.21 -9.93 -3.77
CA GLY A 31 15.38 -9.17 -3.28
C GLY A 31 15.13 -7.69 -3.00
N ALA A 32 13.88 -7.24 -2.99
CA ALA A 32 13.56 -5.86 -2.62
C ALA A 32 13.55 -5.67 -1.09
N LYS A 33 14.03 -4.51 -0.61
CA LYS A 33 13.61 -3.98 0.69
C LYS A 33 12.11 -3.69 0.62
N VAL A 34 11.35 -4.06 1.65
CA VAL A 34 9.89 -3.81 1.69
C VAL A 34 9.54 -2.99 2.92
N THR A 35 8.75 -1.93 2.70
CA THR A 35 8.07 -1.20 3.76
C THR A 35 6.59 -1.53 3.70
N LEU A 36 6.07 -2.07 4.78
CA LEU A 36 4.67 -2.43 4.95
C LEU A 36 3.88 -1.24 5.49
N VAL A 37 2.66 -1.04 5.01
CA VAL A 37 1.76 0.00 5.54
C VAL A 37 0.41 -0.61 5.90
N ALA A 38 0.02 -0.53 7.17
CA ALA A 38 -1.30 -0.96 7.64
C ALA A 38 -1.60 -0.41 9.04
N ARG A 39 -2.81 -0.67 9.56
CA ARG A 39 -3.26 -0.18 10.87
C ARG A 39 -2.83 -1.05 12.05
N SER A 40 -2.72 -2.35 11.84
CA SER A 40 -2.50 -3.32 12.93
C SER A 40 -1.02 -3.53 13.17
N ASN A 41 -0.53 -3.02 14.31
CA ASN A 41 0.85 -3.20 14.73
C ASN A 41 1.24 -4.68 14.81
N ASP A 42 0.46 -5.49 15.53
CA ASP A 42 0.78 -6.90 15.79
C ASP A 42 0.91 -7.70 14.49
N LEU A 43 0.02 -7.45 13.52
CA LEU A 43 0.07 -8.10 12.21
C LEU A 43 1.27 -7.65 11.38
N LEU A 44 1.65 -6.37 11.48
CA LEU A 44 2.82 -5.83 10.80
C LEU A 44 4.10 -6.41 11.39
N GLU A 45 4.24 -6.46 12.72
CA GLU A 45 5.38 -7.06 13.41
C GLU A 45 5.57 -8.54 13.04
N ASN A 46 4.47 -9.30 13.05
CA ASN A 46 4.49 -10.70 12.62
C ASN A 46 4.96 -10.84 11.17
N THR A 47 4.42 -10.02 10.27
CA THR A 47 4.82 -10.03 8.85
C THR A 47 6.29 -9.65 8.66
N ILE A 48 6.77 -8.62 9.35
CA ILE A 48 8.21 -8.24 9.31
C ILE A 48 9.09 -9.38 9.82
N SER A 49 8.71 -10.02 10.93
CA SER A 49 9.45 -11.16 11.45
C SER A 49 9.54 -12.31 10.43
N GLU A 50 8.47 -12.58 9.70
CA GLU A 50 8.48 -13.55 8.60
C GLU A 50 9.38 -13.13 7.45
N LEU A 51 9.29 -11.87 7.01
CA LEU A 51 10.12 -11.35 5.92
C LEU A 51 11.61 -11.39 6.25
N ASN A 52 12.00 -11.03 7.47
CA ASN A 52 13.38 -11.03 7.92
C ASN A 52 13.97 -12.44 8.07
N LYS A 53 13.12 -13.48 8.19
CA LYS A 53 13.55 -14.88 8.11
C LYS A 53 13.78 -15.35 6.67
N LEU A 54 13.12 -14.71 5.70
CA LEU A 54 13.21 -15.08 4.29
C LEU A 54 14.37 -14.39 3.58
N THR A 55 14.68 -13.14 3.97
CA THR A 55 15.71 -12.32 3.29
C THR A 55 16.35 -11.31 4.24
N ASP A 56 17.59 -10.92 3.98
CA ASP A 56 18.38 -9.94 4.77
C ASP A 56 18.26 -8.52 4.19
N CYS A 57 17.02 -8.05 3.92
CA CYS A 57 16.83 -6.76 3.24
C CYS A 57 16.43 -5.59 4.17
N ASN A 58 16.52 -5.74 5.49
CA ASN A 58 16.13 -4.70 6.45
C ASN A 58 14.71 -4.17 6.19
N HIS A 59 13.72 -5.06 6.20
CA HIS A 59 12.33 -4.69 6.01
C HIS A 59 11.81 -3.85 7.17
N GLU A 60 10.87 -2.95 6.91
CA GLU A 60 10.30 -2.04 7.89
C GLU A 60 8.79 -1.90 7.70
N TYR A 61 8.12 -1.25 8.66
CA TYR A 61 6.69 -1.00 8.56
C TYR A 61 6.30 0.36 9.10
N ILE A 62 5.14 0.82 8.66
CA ILE A 62 4.49 2.07 9.07
C ILE A 62 3.08 1.73 9.53
N ILE A 63 2.76 2.13 10.77
CA ILE A 63 1.38 2.06 11.27
C ILE A 63 0.66 3.29 10.73
N CYS A 64 -0.39 3.08 9.94
CA CYS A 64 -1.14 4.17 9.35
C CYS A 64 -2.57 3.74 9.04
N ASP A 65 -3.57 4.56 9.43
CA ASP A 65 -4.96 4.35 9.05
C ASP A 65 -5.29 5.18 7.82
N TYR A 66 -5.70 4.51 6.77
CA TYR A 66 -6.12 5.15 5.52
C TYR A 66 -7.47 5.89 5.64
N ASN A 67 -8.25 5.66 6.71
CA ASN A 67 -9.49 6.39 6.94
C ASN A 67 -9.25 7.80 7.50
N ASP A 68 -8.13 8.03 8.15
CA ASP A 68 -7.74 9.37 8.60
C ASP A 68 -6.79 9.99 7.57
N HIS A 69 -7.37 10.76 6.65
CA HIS A 69 -6.61 11.35 5.56
C HIS A 69 -5.55 12.35 6.04
N GLU A 70 -5.82 13.12 7.10
CA GLU A 70 -4.89 14.13 7.60
C GLU A 70 -3.67 13.47 8.25
N GLU A 71 -3.91 12.49 9.12
CA GLU A 71 -2.84 11.71 9.72
C GLU A 71 -2.07 10.90 8.66
N TYR A 72 -2.79 10.29 7.72
CA TYR A 72 -2.18 9.57 6.59
C TYR A 72 -1.25 10.47 5.78
N ALA A 73 -1.71 11.67 5.41
CA ALA A 73 -0.92 12.60 4.61
C ALA A 73 0.34 13.05 5.34
N LYS A 74 0.25 13.30 6.66
CA LYS A 74 1.39 13.64 7.49
C LYS A 74 2.41 12.50 7.54
N ILE A 75 1.99 11.29 7.94
CA ILE A 75 2.88 10.13 8.09
C ILE A 75 3.54 9.78 6.75
N MET A 76 2.77 9.70 5.68
CA MET A 76 3.28 9.33 4.36
C MET A 76 4.12 10.44 3.73
N GLY A 77 3.78 11.71 3.99
CA GLY A 77 4.57 12.87 3.59
C GLY A 77 5.95 12.84 4.21
N ASP A 78 6.03 12.77 5.53
CA ASP A 78 7.29 12.70 6.29
C ASP A 78 8.13 11.49 5.87
N TYR A 79 7.48 10.34 5.67
CA TYR A 79 8.20 9.13 5.25
C TYR A 79 8.79 9.27 3.85
N LEU A 80 8.00 9.71 2.88
CA LEU A 80 8.42 9.82 1.47
C LEU A 80 9.36 11.00 1.23
N GLU A 81 9.39 12.01 2.09
CA GLU A 81 10.41 13.06 2.04
C GLU A 81 11.80 12.49 2.34
N ASN A 82 11.90 11.57 3.30
CA ASN A 82 13.18 11.02 3.77
C ASN A 82 13.56 9.69 3.07
N ASN A 83 12.65 9.03 2.39
CA ASN A 83 12.89 7.74 1.76
C ASN A 83 12.61 7.77 0.26
N THR A 84 13.43 7.05 -0.49
CA THR A 84 13.19 6.83 -1.92
C THR A 84 12.52 5.48 -2.11
N ILE A 85 11.37 5.50 -2.81
CA ILE A 85 10.61 4.30 -3.15
C ILE A 85 10.76 4.05 -4.65
N ASP A 86 11.17 2.84 -4.99
CA ASP A 86 11.29 2.39 -6.37
C ASP A 86 9.99 1.73 -6.86
N ILE A 87 9.32 1.01 -5.97
CA ILE A 87 8.08 0.27 -6.28
C ILE A 87 7.00 0.71 -5.30
N LEU A 88 5.92 1.28 -5.81
CA LEU A 88 4.74 1.64 -5.03
C LEU A 88 3.60 0.69 -5.36
N VAL A 89 3.08 0.01 -4.34
CA VAL A 89 1.88 -0.83 -4.45
C VAL A 89 0.73 -0.15 -3.69
N ASN A 90 -0.11 0.54 -4.44
CA ASN A 90 -1.32 1.14 -3.92
C ASN A 90 -2.37 0.06 -3.71
N ASN A 91 -2.52 -0.35 -2.48
CA ASN A 91 -3.53 -1.30 -2.02
C ASN A 91 -4.06 -0.83 -0.67
N THR A 92 -5.36 -0.73 -0.54
CA THR A 92 -6.03 -0.29 0.69
C THR A 92 -7.12 -1.28 1.07
N GLN A 93 -7.76 -1.05 2.21
CA GLN A 93 -9.01 -1.72 2.53
C GLN A 93 -10.13 -1.22 1.61
N GLY A 94 -11.21 -1.98 1.49
CA GLY A 94 -12.44 -1.52 0.85
C GLY A 94 -13.15 -0.44 1.69
N PRO A 95 -14.00 0.39 1.06
CA PRO A 95 -14.86 1.34 1.75
C PRO A 95 -16.00 0.61 2.47
N LYS A 96 -16.79 1.35 3.24
CA LYS A 96 -18.01 0.83 3.84
C LYS A 96 -18.92 0.27 2.75
N ALA A 97 -19.33 -0.99 2.91
CA ALA A 97 -20.27 -1.63 2.00
C ALA A 97 -21.71 -1.29 2.38
N GLY A 98 -22.58 -1.14 1.37
CA GLY A 98 -24.00 -0.87 1.56
C GLY A 98 -24.70 -0.57 0.24
N ASP A 99 -26.04 -0.59 0.30
CA ASP A 99 -26.87 -0.16 -0.83
C ASP A 99 -26.89 1.38 -0.90
N VAL A 100 -27.16 1.92 -2.10
CA VAL A 100 -27.24 3.37 -2.34
C VAL A 100 -28.13 4.09 -1.31
N ASN A 101 -29.24 3.48 -0.92
CA ASN A 101 -30.17 4.07 0.05
C ASN A 101 -29.71 3.95 1.52
N SER A 102 -28.68 3.16 1.81
CA SER A 102 -28.16 2.93 3.16
C SER A 102 -26.88 3.71 3.46
N LEU A 103 -26.28 4.30 2.44
CA LEU A 103 -25.03 5.05 2.56
C LEU A 103 -25.30 6.56 2.58
N SER A 104 -24.61 7.27 3.46
CA SER A 104 -24.65 8.73 3.54
C SER A 104 -23.67 9.37 2.56
N ILE A 105 -23.82 10.66 2.31
CA ILE A 105 -22.83 11.44 1.53
C ILE A 105 -21.45 11.40 2.17
N GLU A 106 -21.40 11.35 3.50
CA GLU A 106 -20.15 11.22 4.24
C GLU A 106 -19.47 9.85 3.98
N ASP A 107 -20.25 8.76 3.88
CA ASP A 107 -19.70 7.44 3.50
C ASP A 107 -19.06 7.48 2.10
N TYR A 108 -19.65 8.22 1.15
CA TYR A 108 -19.06 8.41 -0.19
C TYR A 108 -17.82 9.29 -0.14
N GLN A 109 -17.81 10.35 0.67
CA GLN A 109 -16.63 11.20 0.84
C GLN A 109 -15.47 10.39 1.45
N ASN A 110 -15.75 9.61 2.49
CA ASN A 110 -14.76 8.72 3.11
C ASN A 110 -14.22 7.69 2.10
N ALA A 111 -15.07 7.13 1.26
CA ALA A 111 -14.65 6.22 0.19
C ALA A 111 -13.74 6.91 -0.82
N PHE A 112 -14.05 8.16 -1.20
CA PHE A 112 -13.21 8.95 -2.10
C PHE A 112 -11.84 9.26 -1.48
N ASP A 113 -11.81 9.69 -0.22
CA ASP A 113 -10.57 9.99 0.48
C ASP A 113 -9.71 8.73 0.62
N LEU A 114 -10.30 7.62 1.01
CA LEU A 114 -9.65 6.32 1.18
C LEU A 114 -9.07 5.77 -0.13
N LEU A 115 -9.89 5.72 -1.19
CA LEU A 115 -9.57 4.97 -2.40
C LEU A 115 -8.92 5.82 -3.50
N PHE A 116 -9.09 7.13 -3.46
CA PHE A 116 -8.59 8.02 -4.49
C PHE A 116 -7.60 9.04 -3.95
N LYS A 117 -8.02 9.90 -3.02
CA LYS A 117 -7.19 11.00 -2.54
C LYS A 117 -5.87 10.55 -1.93
N ASN A 118 -5.89 9.55 -1.02
CA ASN A 118 -4.69 8.98 -0.42
C ASN A 118 -3.76 8.35 -1.48
N ILE A 119 -4.34 7.64 -2.44
CA ILE A 119 -3.59 6.98 -3.52
C ILE A 119 -2.90 8.00 -4.43
N VAL A 120 -3.62 9.04 -4.83
CA VAL A 120 -3.05 10.14 -5.64
C VAL A 120 -1.95 10.85 -4.88
N PHE A 121 -2.19 11.21 -3.61
CA PHE A 121 -1.20 11.89 -2.76
C PHE A 121 0.12 11.11 -2.68
N THR A 122 0.07 9.84 -2.29
CA THR A 122 1.27 9.00 -2.16
C THR A 122 1.94 8.78 -3.52
N THR A 123 1.15 8.60 -4.57
CA THR A 123 1.66 8.44 -5.94
C THR A 123 2.44 9.67 -6.39
N MET A 124 1.92 10.88 -6.16
CA MET A 124 2.59 12.13 -6.54
C MET A 124 3.94 12.27 -5.84
N LEU A 125 4.00 12.01 -4.53
CA LEU A 125 5.25 12.10 -3.77
C LEU A 125 6.29 11.06 -4.23
N ALA A 126 5.88 9.82 -4.43
CA ALA A 126 6.79 8.77 -4.90
C ALA A 126 7.30 9.06 -6.32
N LEU A 127 6.42 9.55 -7.20
CA LEU A 127 6.70 9.79 -8.61
C LEU A 127 7.82 10.81 -8.83
N GLU A 128 7.94 11.84 -8.00
CA GLU A 128 9.00 12.86 -8.11
C GLU A 128 10.40 12.21 -8.03
N LYS A 129 10.61 11.36 -7.03
CA LYS A 129 11.88 10.65 -6.85
C LYS A 129 12.11 9.58 -7.92
N MET A 130 11.06 8.87 -8.32
CA MET A 130 11.12 7.90 -9.43
C MET A 130 11.56 8.56 -10.75
N LYS A 131 10.99 9.74 -11.07
CA LYS A 131 11.39 10.53 -12.26
C LYS A 131 12.86 10.97 -12.19
N LYS A 132 13.30 11.50 -11.05
CA LYS A 132 14.68 11.90 -10.83
C LYS A 132 15.65 10.74 -11.02
N ASN A 133 15.30 9.57 -10.52
CA ASN A 133 16.10 8.34 -10.62
C ASN A 133 15.93 7.62 -11.97
N LYS A 134 15.05 8.09 -12.84
CA LYS A 134 14.70 7.48 -14.14
C LYS A 134 14.26 6.01 -14.01
N TRP A 135 13.73 5.64 -12.85
CA TRP A 135 13.23 4.30 -12.58
C TRP A 135 12.11 4.33 -11.55
N GLY A 136 11.05 3.58 -11.80
CA GLY A 136 9.92 3.39 -10.88
C GLY A 136 8.88 2.44 -11.42
N ARG A 137 8.13 1.84 -10.53
CA ARG A 137 6.94 1.03 -10.84
C ARG A 137 5.82 1.39 -9.87
N ILE A 138 4.67 1.74 -10.40
CA ILE A 138 3.47 2.04 -9.62
C ILE A 138 2.42 1.02 -10.02
N ILE A 139 1.91 0.30 -9.03
CA ILE A 139 0.89 -0.74 -9.20
C ILE A 139 -0.29 -0.35 -8.34
N THR A 140 -1.43 -0.12 -8.95
CA THR A 140 -2.68 0.16 -8.22
C THR A 140 -3.58 -1.06 -8.30
N VAL A 141 -3.91 -1.59 -7.13
CA VAL A 141 -4.82 -2.75 -7.01
C VAL A 141 -6.24 -2.25 -7.20
N SER A 142 -6.93 -2.82 -8.19
CA SER A 142 -8.34 -2.57 -8.44
C SER A 142 -9.01 -3.90 -8.82
N TYR A 143 -10.26 -4.05 -8.45
CA TYR A 143 -11.08 -5.18 -8.87
C TYR A 143 -12.52 -4.72 -9.03
N THR A 144 -13.16 -5.21 -10.07
CA THR A 144 -14.60 -5.08 -10.27
C THR A 144 -15.25 -6.42 -9.93
N HIS A 145 -16.02 -6.48 -8.85
CA HIS A 145 -16.95 -7.57 -8.63
C HIS A 145 -18.28 -7.22 -9.28
N LEU A 146 -18.46 -7.68 -10.52
CA LEU A 146 -19.79 -7.84 -11.06
C LEU A 146 -20.39 -9.08 -10.38
N ARG A 147 -21.16 -8.90 -9.33
CA ARG A 147 -22.11 -9.92 -8.92
C ARG A 147 -23.17 -9.95 -10.01
N ALA A 148 -23.14 -10.97 -10.85
CA ALA A 148 -24.31 -11.32 -11.61
C ALA A 148 -25.39 -11.66 -10.56
N HIS A 149 -26.41 -10.81 -10.44
CA HIS A 149 -27.63 -11.21 -9.77
C HIS A 149 -28.24 -12.26 -10.72
N GLU A 150 -28.10 -13.51 -10.35
CA GLU A 150 -28.94 -14.55 -10.89
C GLU A 150 -30.37 -14.22 -10.42
N THR A 151 -31.16 -13.75 -11.34
CA THR A 151 -32.62 -13.59 -11.18
C THR A 151 -33.29 -14.94 -11.23
#